data_d7a1bf31bfd22690d6e25ebb329f0f57
#
_entry.id   d7a1bf31bfd22690d6e25ebb329f0f57
#
_cell.length_a   1.000
_cell.length_b   1.000
_cell.length_c   1.000
_cell.angle_alpha   90.00
_cell.angle_beta   90.00
_cell.angle_gamma   90.00
#
_symmetry.space_group_name_H-M   'P 1'
#
loop_
_entity.id
_entity.type
_entity.pdbx_description
1 polymer ?
#
loop_
_entity_poly.entity_id
_entity_poly.type
_entity_poly.pdbx_seq_one_letter_code
_entity_poly.pdbx_strand_id
1 'polypeptide(L)' 'MLNPEERNRARKKAMRLLEHMDRTEKGLTDKLRQAEFSPEAVEDAIAYVKSYGYINDAR' A
#
# COMPACT_ATOMS: atom_id res chain seq x y z
N MET A 1 -12.75 10.98 -6.66
CA MET A 1 -12.32 9.99 -7.64
C MET A 1 -10.81 9.80 -7.56
N LEU A 2 -10.36 8.58 -7.63
CA LEU A 2 -8.95 8.28 -7.45
C LEU A 2 -8.14 8.69 -8.69
N ASN A 3 -7.10 9.47 -8.45
CA ASN A 3 -6.19 9.90 -9.51
C ASN A 3 -5.31 8.73 -9.94
N PRO A 4 -5.28 8.38 -11.23
CA PRO A 4 -4.47 7.24 -11.66
C PRO A 4 -2.98 7.39 -11.34
N GLU A 5 -2.46 8.61 -11.39
CA GLU A 5 -1.06 8.82 -11.06
C GLU A 5 -0.81 8.57 -9.60
N GLU A 6 -1.69 9.08 -8.76
CA GLU A 6 -1.55 8.85 -7.33
C GLU A 6 -1.68 7.37 -7.01
N ARG A 7 -2.62 6.70 -7.67
CA ARG A 7 -2.79 5.27 -7.47
C ARG A 7 -1.50 4.51 -7.80
N ASN A 8 -0.90 4.85 -8.94
CA ASN A 8 0.32 4.18 -9.34
C ASN A 8 1.46 4.45 -8.37
N ARG A 9 1.54 5.68 -7.88
CA ARG A 9 2.58 6.02 -6.92
C ARG A 9 2.39 5.26 -5.60
N ALA A 10 1.14 5.16 -5.16
CA ALA A 10 0.86 4.44 -3.93
C ALA A 10 1.23 2.97 -4.07
N ARG A 11 0.91 2.37 -5.20
CA ARG A 11 1.26 0.98 -5.44
C ARG A 11 2.77 0.78 -5.46
N LYS A 12 3.49 1.68 -6.13
CA LYS A 12 4.93 1.62 -6.14
C LYS A 12 5.50 1.75 -4.75
N LYS A 13 4.99 2.70 -3.99
CA LYS A 13 5.46 2.90 -2.63
C LYS A 13 5.23 1.65 -1.80
N ALA A 14 4.05 1.06 -1.95
CA ALA A 14 3.73 -0.16 -1.20
C ALA A 14 4.72 -1.27 -1.53
N MET A 15 5.05 -1.43 -2.81
CA MET A 15 5.99 -2.46 -3.20
C MET A 15 7.37 -2.22 -2.61
N ARG A 16 7.81 -0.98 -2.58
CA ARG A 16 9.10 -0.67 -2.00
C ARG A 16 9.12 -0.94 -0.50
N LEU A 17 8.03 -0.62 0.17
CA LEU A 17 7.96 -0.87 1.61
C LEU A 17 8.01 -2.36 1.90
N LEU A 18 7.39 -3.16 1.05
CA LEU A 18 7.44 -4.60 1.21
C LEU A 18 8.86 -5.14 1.05
N GLU A 19 9.61 -4.56 0.15
CA GLU A 19 10.98 -4.97 -0.05
C GLU A 19 11.84 -4.69 1.16
N HIS A 20 11.49 -3.64 1.89
CA HIS A 20 12.30 -3.25 3.05
C HIS A 20 11.96 -4.08 4.28
N MET A 21 10.76 -3.92 4.81
CA MET A 21 10.45 -4.66 6.02
C MET A 21 8.97 -4.75 6.33
N ASP A 22 8.17 -3.85 5.82
CA ASP A 22 6.77 -3.79 6.21
C ASP A 22 5.95 -4.74 5.37
N ARG A 23 5.62 -5.89 5.94
CA ARG A 23 4.83 -6.89 5.24
C ARG A 23 3.47 -7.11 5.87
N THR A 24 3.09 -6.23 6.77
CA THR A 24 1.77 -6.31 7.38
C THR A 24 0.89 -5.24 6.80
N GLU A 25 -0.40 -5.54 6.75
CA GLU A 25 -1.35 -4.58 6.20
C GLU A 25 -1.34 -3.29 7.01
N LYS A 26 -1.31 -3.42 8.32
CA LYS A 26 -1.35 -2.25 9.19
C LYS A 26 -0.11 -1.38 9.00
N GLY A 27 1.06 -2.00 9.01
CA GLY A 27 2.30 -1.24 8.84
C GLY A 27 2.34 -0.55 7.50
N LEU A 28 1.92 -1.25 6.46
CA LEU A 28 1.92 -0.69 5.12
C LEU A 28 0.94 0.48 5.04
N THR A 29 -0.24 0.31 5.62
CA THR A 29 -1.24 1.36 5.62
C THR A 29 -0.69 2.61 6.31
N ASP A 30 -0.08 2.44 7.48
CA ASP A 30 0.46 3.57 8.21
C ASP A 30 1.52 4.30 7.39
N LYS A 31 2.41 3.55 6.75
CA LYS A 31 3.46 4.18 5.96
C LYS A 31 2.89 4.95 4.77
N LEU A 32 1.91 4.37 4.12
CA LEU A 32 1.29 5.04 2.98
C LEU A 32 0.57 6.31 3.41
N ARG A 33 -0.07 6.27 4.57
CA ARG A 33 -0.74 7.46 5.08
C ARG A 33 0.27 8.54 5.43
N GLN A 34 1.41 8.16 5.97
CA GLN A 34 2.46 9.13 6.27
C GLN A 34 3.01 9.76 5.00
N ALA A 35 2.94 9.07 3.90
CA ALA A 35 3.37 9.60 2.61
C ALA A 35 2.31 10.52 2.00
N GLU A 36 1.23 10.77 2.72
CA GLU A 36 0.21 11.74 2.34
C GLU A 36 -0.61 11.33 1.13
N PHE A 37 -0.70 10.04 0.90
CA PHE A 37 -1.63 9.55 -0.11
C PHE A 37 -3.06 9.67 0.40
N SER A 38 -3.99 9.86 -0.52
CA SER A 38 -5.39 9.90 -0.15
C SER A 38 -5.83 8.53 0.38
N PRO A 39 -6.89 8.50 1.20
CA PRO A 39 -7.38 7.21 1.70
C PRO A 39 -7.71 6.24 0.58
N GLU A 40 -8.23 6.75 -0.52
CA GLU A 40 -8.57 5.89 -1.64
C GLU A 40 -7.33 5.25 -2.25
N ALA A 41 -6.27 6.04 -2.38
CA ALA A 41 -5.03 5.51 -2.93
C ALA A 41 -4.42 4.48 -2.00
N VAL A 42 -4.47 4.74 -0.70
CA VAL A 42 -3.95 3.80 0.28
C VAL A 42 -4.70 2.48 0.20
N GLU A 43 -6.02 2.56 0.19
CA GLU A 43 -6.82 1.34 0.12
C GLU A 43 -6.57 0.57 -1.17
N ASP A 44 -6.43 1.30 -2.28
CA ASP A 44 -6.17 0.64 -3.55
C ASP A 44 -4.83 -0.07 -3.53
N ALA A 45 -3.81 0.58 -2.99
CA ALA A 45 -2.49 -0.03 -2.94
C ALA A 45 -2.48 -1.27 -2.05
N ILE A 46 -3.18 -1.19 -0.91
CA ILE A 46 -3.25 -2.33 0.00
C ILE A 46 -3.97 -3.50 -0.69
N ALA A 47 -5.09 -3.22 -1.33
CA ALA A 47 -5.82 -4.27 -2.02
C ALA A 47 -4.97 -4.88 -3.14
N TYR A 48 -4.21 -4.04 -3.81
CA TYR A 48 -3.36 -4.49 -4.89
C TYR A 48 -2.32 -5.51 -4.39
N VAL A 49 -1.60 -5.16 -3.35
CA VAL A 49 -0.55 -6.05 -2.86
C VAL A 49 -1.14 -7.27 -2.18
N LYS A 50 -2.32 -7.12 -1.57
CA LYS A 50 -2.98 -8.26 -0.95
C LYS A 50 -3.40 -9.28 -2.00
N SER A 51 -3.94 -8.81 -3.11
CA SER A 51 -4.43 -9.73 -4.12
C SER A 51 -3.28 -10.50 -4.77
N TYR A 52 -2.07 -9.98 -4.69
CA TYR A 52 -0.90 -10.67 -5.19
C TYR A 52 -0.22 -11.53 -4.14
N GLY A 53 -0.72 -11.51 -2.92
CA GLY A 53 -0.13 -12.31 -1.86
C GLY A 53 1.16 -11.74 -1.31
N TYR A 54 1.40 -10.47 -1.51
CA TYR A 54 2.62 -9.83 -1.04
C TYR A 54 2.58 -9.49 0.44
N ILE A 55 1.39 -9.38 1.00
CA ILE A 55 1.24 -9.06 2.41
C ILE A 55 0.99 -10.34 3.17
N ASN A 56 1.73 -10.51 4.25
CA ASN A 56 1.48 -11.62 5.15
C ASN A 56 0.39 -11.21 6.12
N ASP A 57 -0.77 -11.74 5.91
CA ASP A 57 -1.93 -11.35 6.68
C ASP A 57 -2.16 -12.30 7.83
N ALA A 58 -1.12 -12.78 8.40
CA ALA A 58 -1.21 -13.72 9.50
C ALA A 58 -1.93 -13.07 10.67
N ARG A 59 -2.83 -13.77 11.21
CA ARG A 59 -3.57 -13.27 12.27
C ARG A 59 -3.24 -13.79 13.45
#